data_9aa7818a1128ffebb0a5dc16d206b62e
#
_entry.id   9aa7818a1128ffebb0a5dc16d206b62e
#
_cell.length_a   1.000
_cell.length_b   1.000
_cell.length_c   1.000
_cell.angle_alpha   90.00
_cell.angle_beta   90.00
_cell.angle_gamma   90.00
#
_symmetry.space_group_name_H-M   'P 1'
#
loop_
_entity.id
_entity.type
_entity.pdbx_description
1 polymer ?
#
loop_
_entity_poly.entity_id
_entity_poly.type
_entity_poly.pdbx_seq_one_letter_code
_entity_poly.pdbx_strand_id
1 'polypeptide(L)'
;MRSSWKQRLKAIDRRGFLAAAGLTAACSSANKTETSDEPPSELGAQVSAYGERSKYETAKRLVPDLKRPQIGSTTTPLADTEGIITPASLHFERHHAGVPEIDPAQHTLLLHGLVDRPTVFTLDELKRLPSVSRIHFVECSGNSGREWKAPGAGDVQKGFGLASCSEWTGVPVKLLLEEAGVQKGAQWMLAEGADT
;
A
#
# COMPACT_ATOMS: atom_id res chain seq x y z
N MET A 1 21.05 -9.36 35.77
CA MET A 1 21.21 -7.90 35.69
C MET A 1 19.91 -7.29 35.22
N ARG A 2 19.01 -7.00 36.17
CA ARG A 2 17.76 -6.25 35.94
C ARG A 2 17.87 -4.97 36.76
N SER A 3 18.20 -3.86 36.15
CA SER A 3 18.04 -2.55 36.82
C SER A 3 17.93 -1.45 35.77
N SER A 4 17.06 -0.51 36.05
CA SER A 4 17.12 0.89 35.61
C SER A 4 16.22 1.38 34.52
N TRP A 5 14.99 0.88 34.39
CA TRP A 5 13.97 1.60 33.61
C TRP A 5 13.00 2.43 34.47
N LYS A 6 13.02 2.32 35.79
CA LYS A 6 12.04 2.95 36.68
C LYS A 6 12.39 4.34 37.23
N GLN A 7 13.45 4.99 36.79
CA GLN A 7 13.89 6.25 37.42
C GLN A 7 13.83 7.51 36.53
N ARG A 8 13.11 7.54 35.42
CA ARG A 8 13.01 8.77 34.61
C ARG A 8 11.60 9.28 34.32
N LEU A 9 10.61 8.90 35.11
CA LEU A 9 9.33 9.59 35.08
C LEU A 9 9.18 10.35 36.38
N LYS A 10 9.82 11.51 36.49
CA LYS A 10 9.38 12.55 37.46
C LYS A 10 8.07 13.11 36.90
N ALA A 11 6.98 12.78 37.57
CA ALA A 11 5.67 13.36 37.32
C ALA A 11 5.77 14.88 37.43
N ILE A 12 5.44 15.57 36.33
CA ILE A 12 5.18 17.01 36.39
C ILE A 12 3.82 17.15 37.04
N ASP A 13 3.82 17.59 38.31
CA ASP A 13 2.60 17.85 39.05
C ASP A 13 1.82 19.00 38.41
N ARG A 14 0.52 18.77 38.15
CA ARG A 14 -0.42 19.78 37.62
C ARG A 14 -0.43 21.11 38.38
N ARG A 15 0.05 21.14 39.62
CA ARG A 15 0.14 22.34 40.43
C ARG A 15 1.33 23.22 40.08
N GLY A 16 2.39 22.67 39.50
CA GLY A 16 3.57 23.43 39.05
C GLY A 16 3.34 24.21 37.76
N PHE A 17 2.33 23.84 36.96
CA PHE A 17 2.02 24.52 35.69
C PHE A 17 1.22 25.82 35.89
N LEU A 18 0.47 25.98 36.96
CA LEU A 18 -0.35 27.16 37.23
C LEU A 18 0.39 28.25 38.02
N ALA A 19 1.57 27.98 38.55
CA ALA A 19 2.35 28.98 39.30
C ALA A 19 3.26 29.86 38.43
N ALA A 20 3.42 29.52 37.13
CA ALA A 20 4.25 30.30 36.21
C ALA A 20 3.46 31.37 35.40
N ALA A 21 2.14 31.43 35.55
CA ALA A 21 1.29 32.35 34.78
C ALA A 21 0.83 33.62 35.49
N GLY A 22 1.42 33.93 36.64
CA GLY A 22 0.95 35.08 37.42
C GLY A 22 2.06 35.93 38.00
N LEU A 23 2.78 36.70 37.18
CA LEU A 23 3.55 37.88 37.65
C LEU A 23 4.24 38.54 36.44
N THR A 24 3.51 39.36 35.67
CA THR A 24 4.09 40.54 35.02
C THR A 24 2.97 41.48 34.56
N ALA A 25 2.47 42.25 35.49
CA ALA A 25 1.84 43.51 35.14
C ALA A 25 2.48 44.57 36.01
N ALA A 26 3.42 45.32 35.46
CA ALA A 26 3.60 46.77 35.70
C ALA A 26 4.90 47.26 35.08
N CYS A 27 4.76 48.37 34.44
CA CYS A 27 5.71 49.43 34.15
C CYS A 27 6.15 49.58 32.71
N SER A 28 5.44 50.49 32.07
CA SER A 28 5.79 51.20 30.85
C SER A 28 7.16 51.89 30.96
N SER A 29 8.01 51.65 29.97
CA SER A 29 8.92 52.68 29.44
C SER A 29 9.10 52.36 27.97
N ALA A 30 8.83 53.36 27.12
CA ALA A 30 8.99 53.28 25.67
C ALA A 30 10.44 53.00 25.33
N ASN A 31 10.72 51.77 24.94
CA ASN A 31 11.90 51.44 24.19
C ASN A 31 11.46 50.99 22.81
N LYS A 32 11.99 51.65 21.77
CA LYS A 32 11.86 51.22 20.39
C LYS A 32 12.15 49.72 20.35
N THR A 33 11.15 48.95 20.10
CA THR A 33 11.31 47.53 19.78
C THR A 33 11.94 47.52 18.38
N GLU A 34 13.24 47.31 18.32
CA GLU A 34 13.84 46.79 17.08
C GLU A 34 13.11 45.48 16.79
N THR A 35 12.29 45.49 15.77
CA THR A 35 11.78 44.27 15.20
C THR A 35 13.02 43.53 14.70
N SER A 36 13.39 42.45 15.43
CA SER A 36 14.36 41.50 14.91
C SER A 36 13.76 40.94 13.62
N ASP A 37 14.31 41.33 12.49
CA ASP A 37 14.10 40.67 11.18
C ASP A 37 14.81 39.30 11.19
N GLU A 38 14.58 38.53 12.21
CA GLU A 38 14.95 37.13 12.19
C GLU A 38 13.93 36.42 11.29
N PRO A 39 14.34 35.84 10.15
CA PRO A 39 13.41 35.12 9.29
C PRO A 39 12.73 34.06 10.15
N PRO A 40 11.42 33.87 10.00
CA PRO A 40 10.72 32.84 10.76
C PRO A 40 11.45 31.52 10.59
N SER A 41 11.66 30.80 11.72
CA SER A 41 12.23 29.45 11.70
C SER A 41 11.67 28.68 10.52
N GLU A 42 12.52 28.05 9.70
CA GLU A 42 12.15 27.39 8.46
C GLU A 42 10.86 26.59 8.66
N LEU A 43 9.80 27.06 8.05
CA LEU A 43 8.55 26.34 8.04
C LEU A 43 8.73 25.08 7.18
N GLY A 44 8.04 24.00 7.52
CA GLY A 44 8.02 22.80 6.72
C GLY A 44 7.44 23.04 5.32
N ALA A 45 7.41 21.99 4.51
CA ALA A 45 6.81 22.04 3.18
C ALA A 45 5.32 22.41 3.25
N GLN A 46 4.83 23.04 2.20
CA GLN A 46 3.40 23.35 2.06
C GLN A 46 2.58 22.05 1.94
N VAL A 47 1.33 22.12 2.40
CA VAL A 47 0.39 21.00 2.20
C VAL A 47 0.11 20.80 0.71
N SER A 48 0.03 19.56 0.27
CA SER A 48 -0.25 19.18 -1.12
C SER A 48 -1.56 18.42 -1.22
N ALA A 49 -2.17 18.41 -2.41
CA ALA A 49 -3.40 17.67 -2.66
C ALA A 49 -3.18 16.13 -2.65
N TYR A 50 -1.96 15.69 -2.88
CA TYR A 50 -1.55 14.29 -2.83
C TYR A 50 -0.30 14.17 -1.96
N GLY A 51 -0.35 13.29 -0.95
CA GLY A 51 0.75 13.12 -0.01
C GLY A 51 2.00 12.57 -0.69
N GLU A 52 3.14 13.10 -0.33
CA GLU A 52 4.44 12.64 -0.81
C GLU A 52 5.11 11.75 0.24
N ARG A 53 5.96 10.86 -0.23
CA ARG A 53 6.77 10.02 0.64
C ARG A 53 7.82 10.87 1.35
N SER A 54 7.99 10.64 2.65
CA SER A 54 9.10 11.25 3.39
C SER A 54 10.45 10.88 2.75
N LYS A 55 11.38 11.85 2.69
CA LYS A 55 12.76 11.59 2.25
C LYS A 55 13.51 10.55 3.10
N TYR A 56 13.01 10.28 4.28
CA TYR A 56 13.57 9.28 5.21
C TYR A 56 12.94 7.89 5.04
N GLU A 57 11.85 7.79 4.30
CA GLU A 57 11.23 6.51 3.96
C GLU A 57 11.95 5.93 2.74
N THR A 58 12.71 4.88 2.95
CA THR A 58 13.59 4.28 1.93
C THR A 58 13.11 2.95 1.39
N ALA A 59 12.08 2.34 2.02
CA ALA A 59 11.52 1.08 1.56
C ALA A 59 11.02 1.20 0.12
N LYS A 60 11.41 0.28 -0.74
CA LYS A 60 11.02 0.25 -2.15
C LYS A 60 10.96 -1.18 -2.66
N ARG A 61 10.12 -1.42 -3.66
CA ARG A 61 10.13 -2.70 -4.37
C ARG A 61 11.51 -2.96 -4.96
N LEU A 62 11.96 -4.20 -4.93
CA LEU A 62 13.23 -4.57 -5.55
C LEU A 62 12.98 -4.88 -7.02
N VAL A 63 13.70 -4.18 -7.87
CA VAL A 63 13.65 -4.37 -9.33
C VAL A 63 14.90 -5.14 -9.72
N PRO A 64 14.79 -6.39 -10.17
CA PRO A 64 15.95 -7.14 -10.65
C PRO A 64 16.44 -6.54 -11.98
N ASP A 65 17.67 -6.85 -12.33
CA ASP A 65 18.21 -6.53 -13.66
C ASP A 65 17.46 -7.35 -14.72
N LEU A 66 16.68 -6.65 -15.55
CA LEU A 66 15.80 -7.25 -16.55
C LEU A 66 16.42 -7.14 -17.93
N LYS A 67 16.65 -8.28 -18.58
CA LYS A 67 17.05 -8.32 -19.99
C LYS A 67 16.00 -7.75 -20.95
N ARG A 68 14.73 -7.81 -20.55
CA ARG A 68 13.56 -7.28 -21.25
C ARG A 68 12.71 -6.51 -20.25
N PRO A 69 12.78 -5.17 -20.21
CA PRO A 69 12.05 -4.38 -19.22
C PRO A 69 10.53 -4.59 -19.19
N GLN A 70 9.94 -4.98 -20.31
CA GLN A 70 8.50 -5.24 -20.45
C GLN A 70 8.08 -6.59 -19.85
N ILE A 71 9.01 -7.54 -19.73
CA ILE A 71 8.74 -8.87 -19.17
C ILE A 71 9.50 -8.98 -17.87
N GLY A 72 8.85 -8.68 -16.78
CA GLY A 72 9.55 -8.63 -15.52
C GLY A 72 8.67 -8.74 -14.31
N SER A 73 9.33 -8.68 -13.18
CA SER A 73 8.69 -8.62 -11.88
C SER A 73 9.45 -7.65 -10.99
N THR A 74 8.73 -7.02 -10.09
CA THR A 74 9.30 -6.43 -8.89
C THR A 74 8.95 -7.29 -7.69
N THR A 75 9.71 -7.23 -6.63
CA THR A 75 9.42 -8.01 -5.42
C THR A 75 9.14 -7.09 -4.24
N THR A 76 8.22 -7.53 -3.38
CA THR A 76 7.98 -6.91 -2.07
C THR A 76 9.26 -6.95 -1.26
N PRO A 77 9.71 -5.85 -0.64
CA PRO A 77 10.90 -5.83 0.22
C PRO A 77 10.56 -6.47 1.57
N LEU A 78 10.78 -7.79 1.68
CA LEU A 78 10.35 -8.57 2.84
C LEU A 78 10.93 -8.08 4.17
N ALA A 79 12.16 -7.60 4.16
CA ALA A 79 12.84 -7.08 5.35
C ALA A 79 12.31 -5.71 5.81
N ASP A 80 11.73 -4.94 4.90
CA ASP A 80 11.25 -3.57 5.16
C ASP A 80 9.72 -3.52 5.32
N THR A 81 9.07 -4.69 5.37
CA THR A 81 7.61 -4.77 5.54
C THR A 81 7.28 -4.94 7.01
N GLU A 82 6.48 -4.03 7.55
CA GLU A 82 6.01 -4.06 8.92
C GLU A 82 4.52 -4.44 8.99
N GLY A 83 4.15 -5.24 10.00
CA GLY A 83 2.77 -5.72 10.17
C GLY A 83 2.37 -6.75 9.11
N ILE A 84 1.05 -6.86 8.85
CA ILE A 84 0.48 -7.86 7.94
C ILE A 84 0.02 -7.28 6.61
N ILE A 85 -0.12 -5.98 6.49
CA ILE A 85 -0.57 -5.31 5.26
C ILE A 85 0.64 -4.75 4.52
N THR A 86 0.83 -5.18 3.30
CA THR A 86 1.80 -4.61 2.38
C THR A 86 1.23 -3.30 1.81
N PRO A 87 1.89 -2.15 2.01
CA PRO A 87 1.49 -0.92 1.34
C PRO A 87 1.39 -1.10 -0.18
N ALA A 88 0.40 -0.47 -0.82
CA ALA A 88 0.19 -0.62 -2.27
C ALA A 88 1.44 -0.28 -3.10
N SER A 89 2.23 0.70 -2.65
CA SER A 89 3.51 1.09 -3.29
C SER A 89 4.61 0.03 -3.19
N LEU A 90 4.49 -0.94 -2.27
CA LEU A 90 5.44 -2.02 -2.04
C LEU A 90 4.93 -3.38 -2.50
N HIS A 91 3.68 -3.46 -2.99
CA HIS A 91 3.11 -4.68 -3.54
C HIS A 91 3.92 -5.15 -4.76
N PHE A 92 4.24 -6.44 -4.84
CA PHE A 92 4.97 -6.96 -6.00
C PHE A 92 4.20 -6.78 -7.30
N GLU A 93 4.91 -6.78 -8.40
CA GLU A 93 4.36 -6.80 -9.76
C GLU A 93 4.92 -7.99 -10.54
N ARG A 94 4.12 -8.49 -11.47
CA ARG A 94 4.54 -9.49 -12.45
C ARG A 94 3.82 -9.24 -13.75
N HIS A 95 4.59 -8.89 -14.79
CA HIS A 95 4.08 -8.54 -16.11
C HIS A 95 4.69 -9.41 -17.19
N HIS A 96 3.91 -9.75 -18.20
CA HIS A 96 4.32 -10.53 -19.35
C HIS A 96 4.50 -9.68 -20.61
N ALA A 97 3.80 -8.54 -20.69
CA ALA A 97 3.83 -7.63 -21.85
C ALA A 97 3.99 -6.15 -21.44
N GLY A 98 4.43 -5.88 -20.23
CA GLY A 98 4.56 -4.53 -19.66
C GLY A 98 3.45 -4.18 -18.69
N VAL A 99 3.59 -3.03 -18.04
CA VAL A 99 2.55 -2.50 -17.17
C VAL A 99 1.47 -1.87 -18.04
N PRO A 100 0.22 -2.38 -18.03
CA PRO A 100 -0.84 -1.84 -18.86
C PRO A 100 -1.27 -0.45 -18.34
N GLU A 101 -1.52 0.45 -19.27
CA GLU A 101 -2.19 1.72 -18.96
C GLU A 101 -3.69 1.52 -19.11
N ILE A 102 -4.40 1.48 -17.98
CA ILE A 102 -5.82 1.17 -17.95
C ILE A 102 -6.61 2.44 -17.58
N ASP A 103 -7.46 2.90 -18.49
CA ASP A 103 -8.48 3.91 -18.18
C ASP A 103 -9.67 3.23 -17.47
N PRO A 104 -9.93 3.54 -16.19
CA PRO A 104 -11.03 2.94 -15.46
C PRO A 104 -12.40 3.20 -16.08
N ALA A 105 -12.57 4.32 -16.81
CA ALA A 105 -13.83 4.66 -17.46
C ALA A 105 -14.12 3.80 -18.69
N GLN A 106 -13.09 3.21 -19.27
CA GLN A 106 -13.18 2.33 -20.44
C GLN A 106 -13.01 0.85 -20.10
N HIS A 107 -12.57 0.56 -18.89
CA HIS A 107 -12.31 -0.82 -18.46
C HIS A 107 -13.59 -1.63 -18.34
N THR A 108 -13.58 -2.83 -18.87
CA THR A 108 -14.71 -3.77 -18.82
C THR A 108 -14.24 -5.15 -18.39
N LEU A 109 -15.14 -5.90 -17.78
CA LEU A 109 -14.98 -7.31 -17.46
C LEU A 109 -15.91 -8.13 -18.35
N LEU A 110 -15.35 -8.93 -19.26
CA LEU A 110 -16.10 -9.90 -20.05
C LEU A 110 -16.18 -11.24 -19.30
N LEU A 111 -17.38 -11.73 -19.07
CA LEU A 111 -17.66 -13.05 -18.56
C LEU A 111 -18.34 -13.89 -19.65
N HIS A 112 -17.71 -14.96 -20.08
CA HIS A 112 -18.19 -15.81 -21.17
C HIS A 112 -17.80 -17.29 -20.96
N GLY A 113 -18.18 -18.14 -21.90
CA GLY A 113 -17.92 -19.57 -21.87
C GLY A 113 -19.19 -20.36 -21.57
N LEU A 114 -19.15 -21.28 -20.61
CA LEU A 114 -20.31 -22.10 -20.21
C LEU A 114 -21.28 -21.31 -19.33
N VAL A 115 -21.85 -20.27 -19.89
CA VAL A 115 -22.89 -19.40 -19.28
C VAL A 115 -24.07 -19.28 -20.25
N ASP A 116 -25.24 -18.99 -19.72
CA ASP A 116 -26.44 -18.78 -20.53
C ASP A 116 -26.40 -17.43 -21.29
N ARG A 117 -25.77 -16.43 -20.66
CA ARG A 117 -25.65 -15.07 -21.21
C ARG A 117 -24.22 -14.57 -21.06
N PRO A 118 -23.40 -14.60 -22.09
CA PRO A 118 -22.13 -13.85 -22.06
C PRO A 118 -22.38 -12.39 -21.74
N THR A 119 -21.71 -11.87 -20.75
CA THR A 119 -22.00 -10.55 -20.17
C THR A 119 -20.73 -9.72 -20.07
N VAL A 120 -20.83 -8.47 -20.47
CA VAL A 120 -19.79 -7.46 -20.26
C VAL A 120 -20.24 -6.54 -19.13
N PHE A 121 -19.41 -6.39 -18.11
CA PHE A 121 -19.64 -5.47 -17.01
C PHE A 121 -18.70 -4.28 -17.14
N THR A 122 -19.21 -3.08 -17.09
CA THR A 122 -18.41 -1.88 -16.88
C THR A 122 -18.00 -1.77 -15.41
N LEU A 123 -16.95 -0.99 -15.13
CA LEU A 123 -16.52 -0.77 -13.74
C LEU A 123 -17.62 -0.11 -12.90
N ASP A 124 -18.42 0.78 -13.49
CA ASP A 124 -19.54 1.43 -12.79
C ASP A 124 -20.69 0.48 -12.48
N GLU A 125 -20.94 -0.50 -13.32
CA GLU A 125 -21.92 -1.56 -13.03
C GLU A 125 -21.42 -2.45 -11.90
N LEU A 126 -20.14 -2.84 -11.92
CA LEU A 126 -19.54 -3.60 -10.83
C LEU A 126 -19.62 -2.84 -9.49
N LYS A 127 -19.33 -1.55 -9.47
CA LYS A 127 -19.41 -0.73 -8.25
C LYS A 127 -20.82 -0.61 -7.65
N ARG A 128 -21.87 -0.85 -8.42
CA ARG A 128 -23.27 -0.88 -7.95
C ARG A 128 -23.67 -2.21 -7.32
N LEU A 129 -22.89 -3.27 -7.52
CA LEU A 129 -23.16 -4.57 -6.93
C LEU A 129 -22.68 -4.64 -5.48
N PRO A 130 -23.26 -5.52 -4.65
CA PRO A 130 -22.78 -5.75 -3.29
C PRO A 130 -21.28 -6.11 -3.28
N SER A 131 -20.51 -5.41 -2.45
CA SER A 131 -19.09 -5.66 -2.30
C SER A 131 -18.74 -6.18 -0.91
N VAL A 132 -17.60 -6.83 -0.79
CA VAL A 132 -17.02 -7.30 0.47
C VAL A 132 -15.55 -6.91 0.52
N SER A 133 -15.05 -6.61 1.74
CA SER A 133 -13.63 -6.39 1.98
C SER A 133 -13.04 -7.57 2.75
N ARG A 134 -11.87 -8.00 2.34
CA ARG A 134 -11.12 -9.08 3.01
C ARG A 134 -9.62 -8.84 2.90
N ILE A 135 -8.89 -9.21 3.95
CA ILE A 135 -7.44 -9.27 3.91
C ILE A 135 -7.04 -10.61 3.33
N HIS A 136 -6.32 -10.56 2.21
CA HIS A 136 -5.78 -11.73 1.53
C HIS A 136 -4.36 -11.45 1.06
N PHE A 137 -3.50 -12.46 1.12
CA PHE A 137 -2.26 -12.44 0.38
C PHE A 137 -2.48 -12.89 -1.06
N VAL A 138 -1.65 -12.38 -1.95
CA VAL A 138 -1.52 -12.81 -3.33
C VAL A 138 -0.09 -13.26 -3.52
N GLU A 139 0.08 -14.42 -4.11
CA GLU A 139 1.38 -15.01 -4.41
C GLU A 139 1.42 -15.39 -5.89
N CYS A 140 2.48 -14.98 -6.58
CA CYS A 140 2.71 -15.43 -7.95
C CYS A 140 3.11 -16.91 -7.96
N SER A 141 2.59 -17.68 -8.92
CA SER A 141 2.96 -19.09 -9.07
C SER A 141 4.47 -19.30 -9.34
N GLY A 142 5.18 -18.27 -9.78
CA GLY A 142 6.64 -18.27 -9.94
C GLY A 142 7.42 -18.02 -8.66
N ASN A 143 6.75 -17.68 -7.55
CA ASN A 143 7.39 -17.53 -6.25
C ASN A 143 8.05 -18.85 -5.84
N SER A 144 9.16 -18.81 -5.14
CA SER A 144 9.98 -19.99 -4.77
C SER A 144 10.52 -20.83 -5.94
N GLY A 145 10.26 -20.48 -7.20
CA GLY A 145 10.68 -21.28 -8.35
C GLY A 145 12.21 -21.53 -8.45
N ARG A 146 13.01 -20.70 -7.81
CA ARG A 146 14.46 -20.89 -7.72
C ARG A 146 14.81 -22.09 -6.86
N GLU A 147 14.08 -22.34 -5.78
CA GLU A 147 14.32 -23.46 -4.86
C GLU A 147 14.15 -24.83 -5.53
N TRP A 148 13.29 -24.94 -6.54
CA TRP A 148 13.13 -26.16 -7.31
C TRP A 148 14.31 -26.49 -8.20
N LYS A 149 15.06 -25.46 -8.65
CA LYS A 149 16.22 -25.61 -9.55
C LYS A 149 17.53 -25.72 -8.81
N ALA A 150 17.68 -24.97 -7.73
CA ALA A 150 18.90 -24.89 -6.94
C ALA A 150 18.56 -24.55 -5.48
N PRO A 151 18.17 -25.55 -4.66
CA PRO A 151 17.80 -25.35 -3.26
C PRO A 151 18.91 -24.63 -2.49
N GLY A 152 18.53 -23.61 -1.70
CA GLY A 152 19.45 -22.84 -0.90
C GLY A 152 20.39 -21.89 -1.68
N ALA A 153 20.23 -21.75 -2.99
CA ALA A 153 21.08 -20.91 -3.84
C ALA A 153 20.77 -19.41 -3.80
N GLY A 154 20.16 -18.90 -2.74
CA GLY A 154 19.82 -17.49 -2.64
C GLY A 154 19.37 -17.09 -1.26
N ASP A 155 19.11 -15.80 -1.09
CA ASP A 155 18.43 -15.29 0.09
C ASP A 155 16.89 -15.38 -0.06
N VAL A 156 16.19 -15.26 1.06
CA VAL A 156 14.70 -15.30 1.12
C VAL A 156 14.09 -14.24 0.21
N GLN A 157 14.67 -13.06 0.16
CA GLN A 157 14.18 -11.96 -0.68
C GLN A 157 14.14 -12.34 -2.16
N LYS A 158 15.17 -13.00 -2.66
CA LYS A 158 15.26 -13.41 -4.07
C LYS A 158 14.36 -14.59 -4.41
N GLY A 159 14.07 -15.42 -3.42
CA GLY A 159 13.25 -16.62 -3.61
C GLY A 159 11.75 -16.38 -3.42
N PHE A 160 11.37 -15.52 -2.49
CA PHE A 160 9.99 -15.46 -1.95
C PHE A 160 9.35 -14.06 -2.01
N GLY A 161 9.96 -13.10 -2.64
CA GLY A 161 9.46 -11.72 -2.70
C GLY A 161 8.24 -11.49 -3.64
N LEU A 162 7.78 -12.49 -4.37
CA LEU A 162 6.57 -12.42 -5.20
C LEU A 162 5.32 -12.76 -4.38
N ALA A 163 5.21 -12.21 -3.19
CA ALA A 163 4.07 -12.34 -2.29
C ALA A 163 3.79 -11.01 -1.59
N SER A 164 2.54 -10.64 -1.48
CA SER A 164 2.07 -9.43 -0.78
C SER A 164 0.73 -9.69 -0.14
N CYS A 165 0.44 -9.05 0.99
CA CYS A 165 -0.83 -9.15 1.69
C CYS A 165 -1.51 -7.78 1.69
N SER A 166 -2.74 -7.70 1.22
CA SER A 166 -3.49 -6.44 1.12
C SER A 166 -4.95 -6.63 1.54
N GLU A 167 -5.60 -5.53 1.90
CA GLU A 167 -7.04 -5.51 2.01
C GLU A 167 -7.63 -5.28 0.61
N TRP A 168 -8.47 -6.21 0.20
CA TRP A 168 -9.14 -6.22 -1.09
C TRP A 168 -10.62 -5.97 -0.92
N THR A 169 -11.16 -4.99 -1.66
CA THR A 169 -12.59 -4.75 -1.76
C THR A 169 -13.06 -5.07 -3.17
N GLY A 170 -14.07 -5.93 -3.28
CA GLY A 170 -14.55 -6.35 -4.59
C GLY A 170 -15.91 -7.04 -4.52
N VAL A 171 -16.46 -7.29 -5.70
CA VAL A 171 -17.72 -8.02 -5.88
C VAL A 171 -17.45 -9.51 -5.83
N PRO A 172 -18.18 -10.30 -5.04
CA PRO A 172 -18.07 -11.75 -5.07
C PRO A 172 -18.35 -12.30 -6.47
N VAL A 173 -17.41 -13.08 -7.03
CA VAL A 173 -17.55 -13.70 -8.36
C VAL A 173 -18.84 -14.49 -8.49
N LYS A 174 -19.32 -15.09 -7.41
CA LYS A 174 -20.61 -15.80 -7.37
C LYS A 174 -21.75 -14.96 -7.93
N LEU A 175 -21.83 -13.67 -7.58
CA LEU A 175 -22.91 -12.79 -8.07
C LEU A 175 -22.83 -12.59 -9.59
N LEU A 176 -21.62 -12.46 -10.14
CA LEU A 176 -21.42 -12.31 -11.56
C LEU A 176 -21.76 -13.59 -12.33
N LEU A 177 -21.40 -14.76 -11.77
CA LEU A 177 -21.76 -16.07 -12.33
C LEU A 177 -23.24 -16.33 -12.30
N GLU A 178 -23.92 -15.96 -11.23
CA GLU A 178 -25.39 -16.05 -11.11
C GLU A 178 -26.09 -15.16 -12.11
N GLU A 179 -25.60 -13.93 -12.32
CA GLU A 179 -26.15 -13.03 -13.32
C GLU A 179 -25.96 -13.54 -14.75
N ALA A 180 -24.80 -14.11 -15.07
CA ALA A 180 -24.52 -14.69 -16.37
C ALA A 180 -25.23 -16.04 -16.61
N GLY A 181 -25.71 -16.70 -15.56
CA GLY A 181 -26.33 -18.03 -15.64
C GLY A 181 -25.29 -19.12 -15.91
N VAL A 182 -24.44 -19.42 -14.94
CA VAL A 182 -23.42 -20.46 -15.10
C VAL A 182 -24.07 -21.83 -15.31
N GLN A 183 -23.62 -22.58 -16.34
CA GLN A 183 -24.15 -23.87 -16.71
C GLN A 183 -23.56 -25.00 -15.87
N LYS A 184 -24.32 -26.08 -15.68
CA LYS A 184 -23.91 -27.23 -14.83
C LYS A 184 -22.60 -27.90 -15.25
N GLY A 185 -22.18 -27.78 -16.50
CA GLY A 185 -20.94 -28.34 -17.00
C GLY A 185 -19.69 -27.52 -16.70
N ALA A 186 -19.85 -26.29 -16.20
CA ALA A 186 -18.75 -25.40 -15.86
C ALA A 186 -18.05 -25.86 -14.57
N GLN A 187 -16.81 -26.31 -14.66
CA GLN A 187 -16.01 -26.80 -13.53
C GLN A 187 -14.76 -25.95 -13.29
N TRP A 188 -14.36 -25.12 -14.25
CA TRP A 188 -13.15 -24.32 -14.21
C TRP A 188 -13.44 -22.88 -14.59
N MET A 189 -12.68 -21.99 -14.03
CA MET A 189 -12.69 -20.58 -14.39
C MET A 189 -11.26 -20.17 -14.74
N LEU A 190 -11.09 -19.56 -15.89
CA LEU A 190 -9.86 -18.87 -16.29
C LEU A 190 -10.07 -17.38 -16.08
N ALA A 191 -9.14 -16.73 -15.40
CA ALA A 191 -9.08 -15.28 -15.24
C ALA A 191 -7.88 -14.77 -16.05
N GLU A 192 -8.13 -13.80 -16.92
CA GLU A 192 -7.14 -13.21 -17.80
C GLU A 192 -7.03 -11.72 -17.52
N GLY A 193 -5.82 -11.19 -17.40
CA GLY A 193 -5.55 -9.79 -17.16
C GLY A 193 -5.45 -8.97 -18.43
N ALA A 194 -5.42 -7.65 -18.30
CA ALA A 194 -5.30 -6.72 -19.44
C ALA A 194 -3.86 -6.64 -20.01
N ASP A 195 -2.92 -7.37 -19.43
CA ASP A 195 -1.50 -7.40 -19.81
C ASP A 195 -1.13 -8.64 -20.66
N THR A 196 -2.12 -9.37 -21.14
CA THR A 196 -1.94 -10.57 -21.97
C THR A 196 -2.15 -10.31 -23.45
#